data_be552c85d9ea92d3940e131004a402dd
#
_entry.id   be552c85d9ea92d3940e131004a402dd
#
_cell.length_a   1.000
_cell.length_b   1.000
_cell.length_c   1.000
_cell.angle_alpha   90.00
_cell.angle_beta   90.00
_cell.angle_gamma   90.00
#
_symmetry.space_group_name_H-M   'P 1'
#
loop_
_entity.id
_entity.type
_entity.pdbx_description
1 polymer ?
#
loop_
_entity_poly.entity_id
_entity_poly.type
_entity_poly.pdbx_seq_one_letter_code
_entity_poly.pdbx_strand_id
1 'polypeptide(L)'
;NVVYRYRDEATGLAAGEAAVAIAQTLYDGEDVDLGPYIDRLKEVRDANALGPSTGSIVNAAKIRNIPADNLTEGTSYTQLGHGVKQRRFQATVTDASGIIGYSIADSKEWTKQILDDAGIPVPRGQACYSLEDAQGAADWIGWPVVTKPLSGNHGRGVTTEITSVEDLKAGYEAARAKHETVLVERYIRGEDHRILVIGGKLVAAARRRPAHVTGDGTNTIQQLIDIENADPRRGVGHENLLTRIDVDVQTHRMLEQAGYTLDTVLPKGEIAYLKSTANLSTGGTATDLTDEVHPEVRFTMERVARLVGLDVIGIDLLAENLFVPLDQQSAGIVEVNAGPGFRMHMSPTHGTPRPVGEHVVDMLFPDPTNNGRIPITAITGTNGKTTTTRLTMHILRQAGHSVGMGCTGTVEIDNHIILRGDYSGPTAAHTVLREPTVEHAVLEVARGGIMRRGLGFDECDVGVLLNIASDHLGDNEI
;
A
#
# COMPACT_ATOMS: atom_id res chain seq x y z
N ASN A 1 -17.79 -21.89 -25.91
CA ASN A 1 -16.85 -21.49 -24.87
C ASN A 1 -15.98 -20.36 -25.40
N VAL A 2 -15.84 -19.29 -24.62
CA VAL A 2 -15.00 -18.13 -24.94
C VAL A 2 -13.82 -18.10 -23.96
N VAL A 3 -12.61 -18.03 -24.48
CA VAL A 3 -11.38 -17.95 -23.68
C VAL A 3 -10.71 -16.62 -23.97
N TYR A 4 -10.43 -15.87 -22.94
CA TYR A 4 -9.79 -14.55 -23.04
C TYR A 4 -8.89 -14.29 -21.84
N ARG A 5 -7.93 -13.38 -22.02
CA ARG A 5 -7.01 -12.97 -20.96
C ARG A 5 -7.64 -11.83 -20.16
N TYR A 6 -7.49 -11.87 -18.85
CA TYR A 6 -7.92 -10.80 -17.94
C TYR A 6 -6.76 -10.36 -17.02
N ARG A 7 -6.93 -9.21 -16.37
CA ARG A 7 -5.99 -8.68 -15.38
C ARG A 7 -6.49 -8.93 -13.96
N ASP A 8 -7.79 -8.82 -13.76
CA ASP A 8 -8.51 -9.04 -12.52
C ASP A 8 -9.69 -10.00 -12.83
N GLU A 9 -9.87 -11.02 -12.00
CA GLU A 9 -10.83 -12.09 -12.28
C GLU A 9 -12.28 -11.58 -12.27
N ALA A 10 -12.66 -10.80 -11.26
CA ALA A 10 -14.02 -10.29 -11.15
C ALA A 10 -14.39 -9.36 -12.32
N THR A 11 -13.48 -8.45 -12.69
CA THR A 11 -13.64 -7.59 -13.86
C THR A 11 -13.65 -8.40 -15.15
N GLY A 12 -12.80 -9.44 -15.23
CA GLY A 12 -12.76 -10.35 -16.37
C GLY A 12 -14.07 -11.07 -16.58
N LEU A 13 -14.66 -11.67 -15.54
CA LEU A 13 -15.94 -12.35 -15.59
C LEU A 13 -17.06 -11.39 -16.01
N ALA A 14 -17.16 -10.22 -15.39
CA ALA A 14 -18.14 -9.20 -15.74
C ALA A 14 -17.99 -8.73 -17.20
N ALA A 15 -16.75 -8.62 -17.72
CA ALA A 15 -16.50 -8.27 -19.12
C ALA A 15 -16.95 -9.38 -20.09
N GLY A 16 -16.77 -10.65 -19.71
CA GLY A 16 -17.26 -11.79 -20.47
C GLY A 16 -18.78 -11.82 -20.54
N GLU A 17 -19.46 -11.63 -19.42
CA GLU A 17 -20.93 -11.54 -19.36
C GLU A 17 -21.46 -10.37 -20.22
N ALA A 18 -20.84 -9.19 -20.08
CA ALA A 18 -21.19 -8.03 -20.88
C ALA A 18 -20.99 -8.28 -22.38
N ALA A 19 -19.87 -8.90 -22.78
CA ALA A 19 -19.59 -9.21 -24.18
C ALA A 19 -20.62 -10.18 -24.80
N VAL A 20 -21.06 -11.19 -24.03
CA VAL A 20 -22.11 -12.12 -24.46
C VAL A 20 -23.46 -11.40 -24.62
N ALA A 21 -23.85 -10.57 -23.64
CA ALA A 21 -25.08 -9.80 -23.68
C ALA A 21 -25.10 -8.83 -24.89
N ILE A 22 -24.00 -8.08 -25.10
CA ILE A 22 -23.87 -7.18 -26.26
C ILE A 22 -23.96 -7.93 -27.57
N ALA A 23 -23.27 -9.07 -27.69
CA ALA A 23 -23.31 -9.88 -28.91
C ALA A 23 -24.70 -10.42 -29.19
N GLN A 24 -25.46 -10.83 -28.17
CA GLN A 24 -26.83 -11.30 -28.32
C GLN A 24 -27.77 -10.18 -28.80
N THR A 25 -27.71 -9.00 -28.19
CA THR A 25 -28.53 -7.84 -28.58
C THR A 25 -28.28 -7.44 -30.04
N LEU A 26 -26.99 -7.40 -30.45
CA LEU A 26 -26.61 -7.10 -31.82
C LEU A 26 -27.08 -8.19 -32.80
N TYR A 27 -27.04 -9.48 -32.40
CA TYR A 27 -27.54 -10.60 -33.21
C TYR A 27 -29.04 -10.51 -33.41
N ASP A 28 -29.79 -10.04 -32.41
CA ASP A 28 -31.25 -9.85 -32.49
C ASP A 28 -31.64 -8.59 -33.31
N GLY A 29 -30.64 -7.83 -33.81
CA GLY A 29 -30.82 -6.65 -34.66
C GLY A 29 -31.16 -5.37 -33.89
N GLU A 30 -30.89 -5.35 -32.58
CA GLU A 30 -31.11 -4.20 -31.73
C GLU A 30 -29.81 -3.35 -31.56
N ASP A 31 -29.98 -2.05 -31.38
CA ASP A 31 -28.87 -1.16 -31.08
C ASP A 31 -28.43 -1.30 -29.59
N VAL A 32 -27.13 -1.20 -29.34
CA VAL A 32 -26.55 -1.34 -27.99
C VAL A 32 -25.98 -0.02 -27.50
N ASP A 33 -26.49 0.45 -26.37
CA ASP A 33 -25.79 1.48 -25.58
C ASP A 33 -24.70 0.83 -24.70
N LEU A 34 -23.43 1.16 -24.96
CA LEU A 34 -22.29 0.64 -24.24
C LEU A 34 -22.06 1.32 -22.87
N GLY A 35 -22.67 2.48 -22.64
CA GLY A 35 -22.47 3.27 -21.40
C GLY A 35 -22.70 2.47 -20.13
N PRO A 36 -23.87 1.85 -19.93
CA PRO A 36 -24.17 1.06 -18.74
C PRO A 36 -23.22 -0.12 -18.51
N TYR A 37 -22.76 -0.80 -19.57
CA TYR A 37 -21.79 -1.88 -19.46
C TYR A 37 -20.43 -1.38 -19.01
N ILE A 38 -19.95 -0.27 -19.59
CA ILE A 38 -18.67 0.34 -19.21
C ILE A 38 -18.71 0.81 -17.76
N ASP A 39 -19.80 1.43 -17.34
CA ASP A 39 -19.93 1.93 -15.96
C ASP A 39 -20.01 0.76 -14.97
N ARG A 40 -20.73 -0.31 -15.29
CA ARG A 40 -20.73 -1.54 -14.48
C ARG A 40 -19.34 -2.17 -14.37
N LEU A 41 -18.56 -2.21 -15.45
CA LEU A 41 -17.20 -2.73 -15.44
C LEU A 41 -16.27 -1.87 -14.58
N LYS A 42 -16.43 -0.54 -14.61
CA LYS A 42 -15.69 0.37 -13.72
C LYS A 42 -16.04 0.11 -12.26
N GLU A 43 -17.33 0.00 -11.92
CA GLU A 43 -17.77 -0.33 -10.56
C GLU A 43 -17.16 -1.64 -10.04
N VAL A 44 -17.23 -2.72 -10.85
CA VAL A 44 -16.66 -4.02 -10.47
C VAL A 44 -15.14 -3.92 -10.30
N ARG A 45 -14.46 -3.25 -11.23
CA ARG A 45 -13.01 -3.01 -11.13
C ARG A 45 -12.65 -2.27 -9.85
N ASP A 46 -13.35 -1.17 -9.57
CA ASP A 46 -13.02 -0.28 -8.45
C ASP A 46 -13.34 -0.97 -7.11
N ALA A 47 -14.39 -1.79 -7.05
CA ALA A 47 -14.74 -2.59 -5.87
C ALA A 47 -13.71 -3.71 -5.56
N ASN A 48 -13.00 -4.21 -6.60
CA ASN A 48 -12.03 -5.30 -6.47
C ASN A 48 -10.57 -4.83 -6.62
N ALA A 49 -10.36 -3.53 -6.89
CA ALA A 49 -9.02 -2.98 -7.06
C ALA A 49 -8.22 -3.04 -5.75
N LEU A 50 -7.00 -3.54 -5.86
CA LEU A 50 -6.04 -3.41 -4.79
C LEU A 50 -5.69 -1.93 -4.61
N GLY A 51 -5.61 -1.48 -3.37
CA GLY A 51 -5.15 -0.12 -3.07
C GLY A 51 -3.79 0.16 -3.76
N PRO A 52 -3.48 1.43 -4.10
CA PRO A 52 -2.33 1.78 -4.94
C PRO A 52 -1.00 1.18 -4.48
N SER A 53 -0.76 1.15 -3.18
CA SER A 53 0.48 0.59 -2.61
C SER A 53 0.58 -0.92 -2.80
N THR A 54 -0.46 -1.67 -2.41
CA THR A 54 -0.54 -3.12 -2.60
C THR A 54 -0.46 -3.49 -4.07
N GLY A 55 -1.22 -2.78 -4.91
CA GLY A 55 -1.24 -2.99 -6.36
C GLY A 55 0.12 -2.79 -7.01
N SER A 56 0.92 -1.83 -6.53
CA SER A 56 2.28 -1.60 -7.06
C SER A 56 3.22 -2.77 -6.78
N ILE A 57 3.16 -3.35 -5.57
CA ILE A 57 3.96 -4.52 -5.19
C ILE A 57 3.53 -5.74 -6.02
N VAL A 58 2.22 -6.00 -6.12
CA VAL A 58 1.68 -7.11 -6.94
C VAL A 58 2.07 -6.97 -8.41
N ASN A 59 1.99 -5.76 -8.98
CA ASN A 59 2.39 -5.53 -10.36
C ASN A 59 3.89 -5.74 -10.57
N ALA A 60 4.73 -5.28 -9.65
CA ALA A 60 6.17 -5.51 -9.69
C ALA A 60 6.51 -7.02 -9.59
N ALA A 61 5.81 -7.76 -8.73
CA ALA A 61 5.94 -9.21 -8.63
C ALA A 61 5.56 -9.91 -9.96
N LYS A 62 4.43 -9.51 -10.57
CA LYS A 62 3.98 -10.06 -11.86
C LYS A 62 4.97 -9.79 -12.99
N ILE A 63 5.63 -8.64 -13.04
CA ILE A 63 6.67 -8.31 -14.03
C ILE A 63 7.86 -9.30 -13.91
N ARG A 64 8.19 -9.74 -12.69
CA ARG A 64 9.22 -10.73 -12.41
C ARG A 64 8.71 -12.19 -12.50
N ASN A 65 7.51 -12.41 -13.03
CA ASN A 65 6.84 -13.72 -13.07
C ASN A 65 6.70 -14.41 -11.70
N ILE A 66 6.57 -13.61 -10.63
CA ILE A 66 6.32 -14.09 -9.28
C ILE A 66 4.81 -14.21 -9.09
N PRO A 67 4.26 -15.38 -8.72
CA PRO A 67 2.85 -15.55 -8.43
C PRO A 67 2.39 -14.60 -7.30
N ALA A 68 1.20 -14.05 -7.43
CA ALA A 68 0.59 -13.21 -6.41
C ALA A 68 -0.84 -13.66 -6.18
N ASP A 69 -1.14 -14.07 -4.95
CA ASP A 69 -2.44 -14.62 -4.55
C ASP A 69 -2.98 -13.85 -3.34
N ASN A 70 -4.22 -13.38 -3.43
CA ASN A 70 -4.90 -12.76 -2.30
C ASN A 70 -5.40 -13.87 -1.35
N LEU A 71 -4.93 -13.86 -0.11
CA LEU A 71 -5.23 -14.91 0.85
C LEU A 71 -6.65 -14.81 1.44
N THR A 72 -7.25 -13.61 1.41
CA THR A 72 -8.57 -13.36 1.99
C THR A 72 -9.29 -12.29 1.17
N GLU A 73 -10.46 -12.60 0.67
CA GLU A 73 -11.30 -11.67 -0.10
C GLU A 73 -11.55 -10.37 0.68
N GLY A 74 -11.57 -9.25 -0.02
CA GLY A 74 -11.81 -7.92 0.55
C GLY A 74 -10.69 -7.37 1.42
N THR A 75 -9.52 -8.01 1.44
CA THR A 75 -8.34 -7.53 2.18
C THR A 75 -7.14 -7.30 1.27
N SER A 76 -6.13 -6.60 1.78
CA SER A 76 -4.83 -6.44 1.11
C SER A 76 -3.81 -7.53 1.49
N TYR A 77 -4.26 -8.62 2.14
CA TYR A 77 -3.38 -9.69 2.60
C TYR A 77 -2.99 -10.59 1.43
N THR A 78 -1.75 -10.48 0.99
CA THR A 78 -1.26 -11.08 -0.26
C THR A 78 -0.06 -11.99 0.01
N GLN A 79 -0.06 -13.14 -0.65
CA GLN A 79 1.09 -14.04 -0.76
C GLN A 79 1.76 -13.83 -2.13
N LEU A 80 3.08 -13.68 -2.14
CA LEU A 80 3.94 -13.72 -3.30
C LEU A 80 4.71 -15.04 -3.31
N GLY A 81 4.71 -15.74 -4.45
CA GLY A 81 5.37 -17.03 -4.58
C GLY A 81 4.61 -18.19 -3.92
N HIS A 82 5.21 -19.38 -3.97
CA HIS A 82 4.62 -20.65 -3.55
C HIS A 82 5.52 -21.41 -2.56
N GLY A 83 4.90 -22.23 -1.71
CA GLY A 83 5.60 -23.17 -0.84
C GLY A 83 6.69 -22.50 0.01
N VAL A 84 7.86 -23.11 0.10
CA VAL A 84 9.02 -22.60 0.86
C VAL A 84 9.58 -21.27 0.33
N LYS A 85 9.23 -20.90 -0.89
CA LYS A 85 9.67 -19.64 -1.52
C LYS A 85 8.69 -18.49 -1.33
N GLN A 86 7.57 -18.71 -0.64
CA GLN A 86 6.55 -17.68 -0.45
C GLN A 86 7.02 -16.57 0.46
N ARG A 87 6.48 -15.38 0.21
CA ARG A 87 6.57 -14.18 1.06
C ARG A 87 5.16 -13.62 1.22
N ARG A 88 4.87 -13.00 2.36
CA ARG A 88 3.55 -12.45 2.63
C ARG A 88 3.65 -10.98 3.00
N PHE A 89 2.64 -10.23 2.64
CA PHE A 89 2.54 -8.83 3.04
C PHE A 89 1.07 -8.38 3.14
N GLN A 90 0.85 -7.31 3.88
CA GLN A 90 -0.44 -6.63 4.00
C GLN A 90 -0.23 -5.13 3.82
N ALA A 91 -0.90 -4.51 2.87
CA ALA A 91 -0.65 -3.13 2.44
C ALA A 91 0.82 -2.93 2.02
N THR A 92 1.69 -2.49 2.94
CA THR A 92 3.13 -2.34 2.73
C THR A 92 3.96 -2.93 3.89
N VAL A 93 3.30 -3.59 4.84
CA VAL A 93 3.94 -4.35 5.93
C VAL A 93 4.21 -5.75 5.45
N THR A 94 5.44 -6.22 5.54
CA THR A 94 5.84 -7.54 5.05
C THR A 94 6.03 -8.55 6.19
N ASP A 95 6.17 -9.82 5.86
CA ASP A 95 6.51 -10.88 6.83
C ASP A 95 7.94 -10.78 7.38
N ALA A 96 8.77 -9.88 6.84
CA ALA A 96 10.08 -9.52 7.39
C ALA A 96 9.98 -8.40 8.43
N SER A 97 8.88 -7.65 8.49
CA SER A 97 8.66 -6.61 9.49
C SER A 97 8.48 -7.21 10.88
N GLY A 98 9.38 -6.88 11.81
CA GLY A 98 9.28 -7.35 13.20
C GLY A 98 8.19 -6.61 13.98
N ILE A 99 7.43 -7.34 14.82
CA ILE A 99 6.41 -6.74 15.70
C ILE A 99 6.98 -5.68 16.65
N ILE A 100 8.24 -5.83 17.06
CA ILE A 100 8.92 -4.84 17.92
C ILE A 100 9.10 -3.52 17.17
N GLY A 101 9.58 -3.57 15.93
CA GLY A 101 9.71 -2.38 15.08
C GLY A 101 8.37 -1.71 14.81
N TYR A 102 7.32 -2.52 14.58
CA TYR A 102 5.96 -2.03 14.45
C TYR A 102 5.49 -1.28 15.71
N SER A 103 5.70 -1.88 16.90
CA SER A 103 5.31 -1.28 18.18
C SER A 103 6.10 0.02 18.48
N ILE A 104 7.38 0.08 18.10
CA ILE A 104 8.19 1.31 18.23
C ILE A 104 7.59 2.40 17.33
N ALA A 105 7.28 2.10 16.07
CA ALA A 105 6.70 3.06 15.13
C ALA A 105 5.30 3.56 15.57
N ASP A 106 4.50 2.72 16.19
CA ASP A 106 3.18 3.07 16.72
C ASP A 106 3.25 3.99 17.96
N SER A 107 4.35 3.90 18.71
CA SER A 107 4.59 4.74 19.89
C SER A 107 5.46 5.96 19.55
N LYS A 108 4.84 7.15 19.47
CA LYS A 108 5.57 8.41 19.26
C LYS A 108 6.62 8.68 20.33
N GLU A 109 6.36 8.27 21.56
CA GLU A 109 7.28 8.43 22.68
C GLU A 109 8.50 7.54 22.52
N TRP A 110 8.32 6.25 22.28
CA TRP A 110 9.43 5.30 22.10
C TRP A 110 10.27 5.65 20.87
N THR A 111 9.61 5.98 19.77
CA THR A 111 10.31 6.44 18.56
C THR A 111 11.22 7.62 18.86
N LYS A 112 10.68 8.66 19.51
CA LYS A 112 11.47 9.85 19.83
C LYS A 112 12.63 9.54 20.75
N GLN A 113 12.40 8.78 21.82
CA GLN A 113 13.45 8.41 22.75
C GLN A 113 14.58 7.66 22.05
N ILE A 114 14.26 6.63 21.26
CA ILE A 114 15.26 5.83 20.53
C ILE A 114 16.06 6.69 19.54
N LEU A 115 15.39 7.61 18.85
CA LEU A 115 16.03 8.47 17.85
C LEU A 115 16.91 9.54 18.53
N ASP A 116 16.43 10.15 19.62
CA ASP A 116 17.18 11.15 20.39
C ASP A 116 18.43 10.55 21.02
N ASP A 117 18.31 9.38 21.66
CA ASP A 117 19.43 8.63 22.24
C ASP A 117 20.48 8.24 21.17
N ALA A 118 20.05 8.08 19.92
CA ALA A 118 20.94 7.81 18.79
C ALA A 118 21.51 9.08 18.13
N GLY A 119 21.21 10.28 18.67
CA GLY A 119 21.66 11.56 18.13
C GLY A 119 20.98 11.95 16.81
N ILE A 120 19.79 11.44 16.55
CA ILE A 120 18.98 11.79 15.38
C ILE A 120 18.05 12.95 15.77
N PRO A 121 17.96 14.02 14.97
CA PRO A 121 17.17 15.18 15.34
C PRO A 121 15.68 14.85 15.41
N VAL A 122 15.08 15.05 16.57
CA VAL A 122 13.65 14.98 16.86
C VAL A 122 13.20 16.29 17.53
N PRO A 123 11.93 16.70 17.40
CA PRO A 123 11.44 17.85 18.15
C PRO A 123 11.57 17.58 19.65
N ARG A 124 12.35 18.41 20.35
CA ARG A 124 12.44 18.37 21.80
C ARG A 124 11.05 18.59 22.38
N GLY A 125 10.59 17.75 23.31
CA GLY A 125 9.22 17.86 23.82
C GLY A 125 9.02 17.17 25.15
N GLN A 126 7.91 17.53 25.80
CA GLN A 126 7.50 16.99 27.10
C GLN A 126 5.99 16.76 27.14
N ALA A 127 5.58 15.66 27.74
CA ALA A 127 4.19 15.39 28.07
C ALA A 127 3.78 16.23 29.30
N CYS A 128 2.67 16.94 29.19
CA CYS A 128 2.15 17.88 30.18
C CYS A 128 0.76 17.47 30.60
N TYR A 129 0.51 17.48 31.90
CA TYR A 129 -0.77 17.08 32.51
C TYR A 129 -1.55 18.29 33.01
N SER A 130 -0.90 19.45 33.12
CA SER A 130 -1.46 20.73 33.54
C SER A 130 -0.98 21.86 32.63
N LEU A 131 -1.66 23.00 32.67
CA LEU A 131 -1.23 24.20 31.96
C LEU A 131 0.09 24.74 32.53
N GLU A 132 0.31 24.58 33.83
CA GLU A 132 1.56 24.97 34.49
C GLU A 132 2.74 24.13 34.00
N ASP A 133 2.54 22.79 33.85
CA ASP A 133 3.53 21.90 33.22
C ASP A 133 3.83 22.35 31.79
N ALA A 134 2.81 22.70 31.02
CA ALA A 134 2.95 23.13 29.64
C ALA A 134 3.75 24.44 29.52
N GLN A 135 3.55 25.38 30.43
CA GLN A 135 4.33 26.62 30.49
C GLN A 135 5.77 26.36 30.87
N GLY A 136 6.02 25.53 31.90
CA GLY A 136 7.36 25.12 32.28
C GLY A 136 8.09 24.38 31.14
N ALA A 137 7.39 23.53 30.41
CA ALA A 137 7.92 22.85 29.25
C ALA A 137 8.29 23.84 28.13
N ALA A 138 7.42 24.81 27.81
CA ALA A 138 7.69 25.80 26.77
C ALA A 138 8.92 26.67 27.11
N ASP A 139 9.05 27.06 28.38
CA ASP A 139 10.21 27.84 28.84
C ASP A 139 11.51 27.02 28.78
N TRP A 140 11.45 25.72 29.11
CA TRP A 140 12.60 24.82 29.02
C TRP A 140 12.99 24.48 27.58
N ILE A 141 12.00 24.24 26.70
CA ILE A 141 12.23 23.89 25.28
C ILE A 141 12.72 25.12 24.50
N GLY A 142 12.23 26.29 24.86
CA GLY A 142 12.40 27.55 24.12
C GLY A 142 11.34 27.77 23.04
N TRP A 143 10.85 28.99 22.99
CA TRP A 143 9.83 29.44 22.02
C TRP A 143 10.40 29.58 20.60
N PRO A 144 9.63 29.37 19.52
CA PRO A 144 8.22 28.97 19.51
C PRO A 144 8.02 27.46 19.78
N VAL A 145 6.82 27.10 20.27
CA VAL A 145 6.44 25.73 20.57
C VAL A 145 5.18 25.29 19.81
N VAL A 146 4.90 23.99 19.87
CA VAL A 146 3.68 23.34 19.35
C VAL A 146 2.99 22.64 20.50
N THR A 147 1.68 22.71 20.57
CA THR A 147 0.87 21.86 21.44
C THR A 147 0.09 20.84 20.61
N LYS A 148 0.05 19.60 21.07
CA LYS A 148 -0.72 18.53 20.43
C LYS A 148 -1.19 17.50 21.45
N PRO A 149 -2.29 16.76 21.19
CA PRO A 149 -2.66 15.62 22.01
C PRO A 149 -1.57 14.53 21.91
N LEU A 150 -1.30 13.83 23.02
CA LEU A 150 -0.30 12.74 23.04
C LEU A 150 -0.65 11.62 22.03
N SER A 151 -1.92 11.32 21.88
CA SER A 151 -2.43 10.40 20.86
C SER A 151 -3.52 11.08 20.02
N GLY A 152 -3.52 10.80 18.72
CA GLY A 152 -4.50 11.39 17.80
C GLY A 152 -3.96 11.40 16.37
N ASN A 153 -4.88 11.42 15.40
CA ASN A 153 -4.59 11.40 13.98
C ASN A 153 -5.07 12.68 13.27
N HIS A 154 -4.51 12.95 12.08
CA HIS A 154 -4.94 14.02 11.18
C HIS A 154 -4.80 15.46 11.71
N GLY A 155 -3.86 15.73 12.65
CA GLY A 155 -3.56 17.07 13.14
C GLY A 155 -4.68 17.70 14.00
N ARG A 156 -5.66 16.93 14.48
CA ARG A 156 -6.75 17.43 15.31
C ARG A 156 -6.23 17.85 16.69
N GLY A 157 -6.49 19.10 17.09
CA GLY A 157 -6.03 19.64 18.37
C GLY A 157 -4.56 20.05 18.38
N VAL A 158 -3.90 20.14 17.22
CA VAL A 158 -2.55 20.66 17.08
C VAL A 158 -2.60 22.17 16.87
N THR A 159 -1.79 22.91 17.66
CA THR A 159 -1.57 24.35 17.50
C THR A 159 -0.06 24.57 17.34
N THR A 160 0.31 25.17 16.23
CA THR A 160 1.74 25.39 15.84
C THR A 160 2.15 26.84 16.03
N GLU A 161 3.45 27.09 16.02
CA GLU A 161 4.06 28.43 16.04
C GLU A 161 3.60 29.31 17.24
N ILE A 162 3.40 28.67 18.39
CA ILE A 162 3.00 29.32 19.63
C ILE A 162 4.18 30.14 20.17
N THR A 163 4.01 31.46 20.27
CA THR A 163 5.06 32.41 20.70
C THR A 163 4.74 33.15 22.00
N SER A 164 3.53 32.99 22.53
CA SER A 164 3.05 33.66 23.74
C SER A 164 2.40 32.68 24.72
N VAL A 165 2.31 33.07 25.99
CA VAL A 165 1.63 32.31 27.05
C VAL A 165 0.11 32.22 26.78
N GLU A 166 -0.47 33.27 26.22
CA GLU A 166 -1.88 33.35 25.86
C GLU A 166 -2.22 32.33 24.79
N ASP A 167 -1.38 32.24 23.72
CA ASP A 167 -1.52 31.26 22.64
C ASP A 167 -1.27 29.84 23.14
N LEU A 168 -0.32 29.67 24.08
CA LEU A 168 -0.04 28.39 24.72
C LEU A 168 -1.26 27.87 25.47
N LYS A 169 -1.94 28.74 26.22
CA LYS A 169 -3.16 28.36 26.94
C LYS A 169 -4.25 27.90 25.97
N ALA A 170 -4.51 28.67 24.91
CA ALA A 170 -5.48 28.30 23.90
C ALA A 170 -5.14 26.98 23.21
N GLY A 171 -3.87 26.79 22.83
CA GLY A 171 -3.36 25.59 22.23
C GLY A 171 -3.42 24.37 23.16
N TYR A 172 -3.11 24.56 24.44
CA TYR A 172 -3.21 23.52 25.47
C TYR A 172 -4.67 23.05 25.63
N GLU A 173 -5.63 23.98 25.75
CA GLU A 173 -7.04 23.66 25.88
C GLU A 173 -7.57 22.93 24.65
N ALA A 174 -7.18 23.35 23.45
CA ALA A 174 -7.54 22.68 22.20
C ALA A 174 -7.03 21.23 22.13
N ALA A 175 -5.80 21.00 22.55
CA ALA A 175 -5.18 19.67 22.60
C ALA A 175 -5.83 18.80 23.69
N ARG A 176 -6.06 19.36 24.89
CA ARG A 176 -6.66 18.66 26.02
C ARG A 176 -8.10 18.24 25.77
N ALA A 177 -8.85 18.99 24.97
CA ALA A 177 -10.19 18.60 24.53
C ALA A 177 -10.20 17.28 23.70
N LYS A 178 -9.04 16.82 23.24
CA LYS A 178 -8.88 15.59 22.45
C LYS A 178 -8.20 14.46 23.23
N HIS A 179 -7.31 14.77 24.17
CA HIS A 179 -6.60 13.79 24.98
C HIS A 179 -6.22 14.39 26.33
N GLU A 180 -6.22 13.58 27.40
CA GLU A 180 -5.89 14.04 28.75
C GLU A 180 -4.45 14.54 28.89
N THR A 181 -3.55 14.02 28.11
CA THR A 181 -2.13 14.42 28.09
C THR A 181 -1.85 15.25 26.86
N VAL A 182 -1.26 16.41 27.07
CA VAL A 182 -0.85 17.34 26.01
C VAL A 182 0.67 17.27 25.85
N LEU A 183 1.14 17.08 24.62
CA LEU A 183 2.54 17.14 24.29
C LEU A 183 2.90 18.56 23.87
N VAL A 184 3.87 19.18 24.55
CA VAL A 184 4.47 20.47 24.19
C VAL A 184 5.82 20.18 23.53
N GLU A 185 6.04 20.67 22.31
CA GLU A 185 7.25 20.41 21.54
C GLU A 185 7.82 21.69 20.94
N ARG A 186 9.14 21.68 20.68
CA ARG A 186 9.77 22.73 19.89
C ARG A 186 9.15 22.80 18.50
N TYR A 187 8.78 24.00 18.08
CA TYR A 187 8.35 24.22 16.71
C TYR A 187 9.55 24.09 15.75
N ILE A 188 9.44 23.20 14.77
CA ILE A 188 10.43 23.04 13.70
C ILE A 188 9.93 23.85 12.51
N ARG A 189 10.68 24.88 12.14
CA ARG A 189 10.37 25.65 10.93
C ARG A 189 10.87 24.89 9.71
N GLY A 190 9.99 24.64 8.76
CA GLY A 190 10.36 23.93 7.54
C GLY A 190 9.16 23.34 6.84
N GLU A 191 9.45 22.69 5.72
CA GLU A 191 8.46 21.97 4.90
C GLU A 191 8.34 20.52 5.37
N ASP A 192 7.20 19.92 5.10
CA ASP A 192 6.90 18.53 5.43
C ASP A 192 7.45 17.61 4.33
N HIS A 193 8.30 16.67 4.73
CA HIS A 193 8.90 15.68 3.83
C HIS A 193 8.52 14.27 4.27
N ARG A 194 8.05 13.46 3.32
CA ARG A 194 7.90 12.01 3.48
C ARG A 194 9.07 11.31 2.81
N ILE A 195 9.82 10.57 3.59
CA ILE A 195 10.95 9.77 3.11
C ILE A 195 10.60 8.30 3.25
N LEU A 196 10.85 7.53 2.19
CA LEU A 196 10.60 6.10 2.12
C LEU A 196 11.92 5.34 2.11
N VAL A 197 12.09 4.46 3.10
CA VAL A 197 13.23 3.54 3.18
C VAL A 197 12.72 2.11 3.04
N ILE A 198 13.32 1.34 2.13
CA ILE A 198 12.98 -0.07 1.87
C ILE A 198 14.27 -0.88 1.89
N GLY A 199 14.29 -1.99 2.65
CA GLY A 199 15.48 -2.83 2.76
C GLY A 199 16.70 -2.08 3.30
N GLY A 200 16.48 -1.07 4.16
CA GLY A 200 17.53 -0.22 4.72
C GLY A 200 18.13 0.81 3.78
N LYS A 201 17.53 1.03 2.59
CA LYS A 201 17.96 2.02 1.60
C LYS A 201 16.87 3.06 1.36
N LEU A 202 17.24 4.34 1.32
CA LEU A 202 16.33 5.41 0.91
C LEU A 202 16.02 5.26 -0.59
N VAL A 203 14.75 4.99 -0.90
CA VAL A 203 14.28 4.75 -2.27
C VAL A 203 13.48 5.90 -2.85
N ALA A 204 12.82 6.70 -2.00
CA ALA A 204 12.07 7.87 -2.44
C ALA A 204 11.99 8.93 -1.34
N ALA A 205 11.97 10.21 -1.73
CA ALA A 205 11.74 11.36 -0.87
C ALA A 205 10.80 12.33 -1.57
N ALA A 206 9.77 12.78 -0.87
CA ALA A 206 8.79 13.72 -1.40
C ALA A 206 8.52 14.84 -0.41
N ARG A 207 8.50 16.07 -0.89
CA ARG A 207 7.97 17.22 -0.14
C ARG A 207 6.46 17.22 -0.29
N ARG A 208 5.76 17.30 0.83
CA ARG A 208 4.30 17.40 0.87
C ARG A 208 3.88 18.83 1.17
N ARG A 209 2.84 19.29 0.52
CA ARG A 209 2.18 20.56 0.83
C ARG A 209 0.70 20.34 1.06
N PRO A 210 0.10 21.03 2.05
CA PRO A 210 -1.34 21.03 2.21
C PRO A 210 -2.06 21.46 0.92
N ALA A 211 -3.34 21.11 0.80
CA ALA A 211 -4.17 21.63 -0.28
C ALA A 211 -4.09 23.16 -0.28
N HIS A 212 -3.78 23.72 -1.44
CA HIS A 212 -3.61 25.15 -1.64
C HIS A 212 -3.96 25.54 -3.07
N VAL A 213 -4.21 26.81 -3.28
CA VAL A 213 -4.27 27.42 -4.63
C VAL A 213 -3.27 28.56 -4.72
N THR A 214 -2.78 28.79 -5.94
CA THR A 214 -1.85 29.88 -6.24
C THR A 214 -2.57 30.96 -7.05
N GLY A 215 -2.56 32.19 -6.57
CA GLY A 215 -3.17 33.32 -7.23
C GLY A 215 -2.58 33.55 -8.64
N ASP A 216 -3.45 33.87 -9.58
CA ASP A 216 -3.09 34.26 -10.95
C ASP A 216 -3.36 35.76 -11.22
N GLY A 217 -3.96 36.47 -10.23
CA GLY A 217 -4.34 37.88 -10.31
C GLY A 217 -5.68 38.12 -10.97
N THR A 218 -6.44 37.08 -11.34
CA THR A 218 -7.72 37.21 -12.08
C THR A 218 -8.84 36.37 -11.54
N ASN A 219 -8.57 35.11 -11.18
CA ASN A 219 -9.57 34.19 -10.69
C ASN A 219 -9.72 34.27 -9.16
N THR A 220 -10.95 34.07 -8.69
CA THR A 220 -11.23 33.92 -7.26
C THR A 220 -10.67 32.61 -6.72
N ILE A 221 -10.49 32.48 -5.40
CA ILE A 221 -10.06 31.25 -4.75
C ILE A 221 -10.96 30.07 -5.15
N GLN A 222 -12.29 30.24 -5.20
CA GLN A 222 -13.22 29.21 -5.64
C GLN A 222 -12.93 28.76 -7.08
N GLN A 223 -12.74 29.71 -7.99
CA GLN A 223 -12.43 29.41 -9.39
C GLN A 223 -11.09 28.70 -9.54
N LEU A 224 -10.08 29.06 -8.74
CA LEU A 224 -8.79 28.37 -8.71
C LEU A 224 -8.94 26.93 -8.18
N ILE A 225 -9.78 26.69 -7.17
CA ILE A 225 -10.11 25.34 -6.69
C ILE A 225 -10.78 24.52 -7.79
N ASP A 226 -11.72 25.11 -8.53
CA ASP A 226 -12.41 24.43 -9.64
C ASP A 226 -11.45 24.07 -10.78
N ILE A 227 -10.50 24.95 -11.09
CA ILE A 227 -9.42 24.72 -12.07
C ILE A 227 -8.52 23.56 -11.61
N GLU A 228 -8.08 23.55 -10.35
CA GLU A 228 -7.29 22.47 -9.79
C GLU A 228 -8.06 21.13 -9.80
N ASN A 229 -9.35 21.15 -9.48
CA ASN A 229 -10.22 19.99 -9.48
C ASN A 229 -10.59 19.48 -10.89
N ALA A 230 -10.36 20.27 -11.93
CA ALA A 230 -10.53 19.85 -13.32
C ALA A 230 -9.35 18.97 -13.83
N ASP A 231 -8.24 18.87 -13.09
CA ASP A 231 -7.15 17.94 -13.44
C ASP A 231 -7.71 16.50 -13.46
N PRO A 232 -7.62 15.78 -14.62
CA PRO A 232 -8.17 14.42 -14.76
C PRO A 232 -7.55 13.40 -13.81
N ARG A 233 -6.40 13.71 -13.18
CA ARG A 233 -5.78 12.87 -12.16
C ARG A 233 -6.48 12.98 -10.80
N ARG A 234 -7.32 14.03 -10.59
CA ARG A 234 -8.05 14.25 -9.34
C ARG A 234 -9.40 13.55 -9.36
N GLY A 235 -9.73 12.86 -8.29
CA GLY A 235 -11.00 12.17 -8.11
C GLY A 235 -11.39 12.02 -6.65
N VAL A 236 -12.53 11.37 -6.40
CA VAL A 236 -13.04 11.07 -5.06
C VAL A 236 -12.41 9.76 -4.58
N GLY A 237 -11.97 9.71 -3.31
CA GLY A 237 -11.40 8.52 -2.68
C GLY A 237 -9.91 8.33 -2.88
N HIS A 238 -9.42 7.19 -2.38
CA HIS A 238 -7.98 6.84 -2.37
C HIS A 238 -7.50 6.15 -3.66
N GLU A 239 -8.39 5.85 -4.57
CA GLU A 239 -8.14 5.10 -5.81
C GLU A 239 -7.60 5.97 -6.94
N ASN A 240 -7.87 7.28 -6.86
CA ASN A 240 -7.38 8.24 -7.84
C ASN A 240 -5.94 8.68 -7.53
N LEU A 241 -5.20 9.10 -8.56
CA LEU A 241 -3.81 9.57 -8.42
C LEU A 241 -3.71 10.78 -7.49
N LEU A 242 -4.63 11.74 -7.62
CA LEU A 242 -4.78 12.89 -6.74
C LEU A 242 -6.22 12.93 -6.18
N THR A 243 -6.38 13.46 -4.98
CA THR A 243 -7.70 13.65 -4.38
C THR A 243 -8.22 15.05 -4.71
N ARG A 244 -9.53 15.19 -4.94
CA ARG A 244 -10.19 16.49 -5.11
C ARG A 244 -10.04 17.32 -3.86
N ILE A 245 -9.96 18.63 -4.05
CA ILE A 245 -9.97 19.61 -2.96
C ILE A 245 -11.44 19.88 -2.62
N ASP A 246 -11.86 19.44 -1.44
CA ASP A 246 -13.21 19.70 -0.92
C ASP A 246 -13.22 21.00 -0.11
N VAL A 247 -14.21 21.84 -0.40
CA VAL A 247 -14.48 23.05 0.38
C VAL A 247 -15.36 22.68 1.55
N ASP A 248 -14.77 22.61 2.73
CA ASP A 248 -15.44 22.27 4.00
C ASP A 248 -15.23 23.34 5.07
N VAL A 249 -15.73 23.10 6.29
CA VAL A 249 -15.58 24.00 7.42
C VAL A 249 -14.12 24.36 7.71
N GLN A 250 -13.21 23.41 7.51
CA GLN A 250 -11.76 23.65 7.70
C GLN A 250 -11.22 24.63 6.66
N THR A 251 -11.65 24.49 5.41
CA THR A 251 -11.28 25.41 4.32
C THR A 251 -11.70 26.85 4.64
N HIS A 252 -12.97 27.04 5.04
CA HIS A 252 -13.47 28.39 5.42
C HIS A 252 -12.66 28.98 6.57
N ARG A 253 -12.39 28.18 7.61
CA ARG A 253 -11.60 28.63 8.76
C ARG A 253 -10.17 29.03 8.38
N MET A 254 -9.51 28.24 7.53
CA MET A 254 -8.14 28.53 7.07
C MET A 254 -8.10 29.86 6.28
N LEU A 255 -9.08 30.05 5.39
CA LEU A 255 -9.18 31.30 4.63
C LEU A 255 -9.48 32.50 5.52
N GLU A 256 -10.41 32.38 6.46
CA GLU A 256 -10.76 33.43 7.42
C GLU A 256 -9.54 33.85 8.27
N GLN A 257 -8.75 32.89 8.76
CA GLN A 257 -7.54 33.15 9.52
C GLN A 257 -6.48 33.89 8.69
N ALA A 258 -6.44 33.67 7.37
CA ALA A 258 -5.57 34.37 6.44
C ALA A 258 -6.15 35.71 5.94
N GLY A 259 -7.37 36.07 6.35
CA GLY A 259 -8.05 37.29 5.90
C GLY A 259 -8.67 37.16 4.50
N TYR A 260 -8.94 35.94 4.04
CA TYR A 260 -9.50 35.65 2.71
C TYR A 260 -10.91 35.08 2.80
N THR A 261 -11.61 35.13 1.68
CA THR A 261 -12.86 34.41 1.41
C THR A 261 -12.73 33.67 0.10
N LEU A 262 -13.68 32.78 -0.22
CA LEU A 262 -13.70 32.07 -1.51
C LEU A 262 -13.80 33.00 -2.72
N ASP A 263 -14.34 34.22 -2.53
CA ASP A 263 -14.47 35.25 -3.56
C ASP A 263 -13.23 36.15 -3.67
N THR A 264 -12.23 35.96 -2.83
CA THR A 264 -10.98 36.74 -2.87
C THR A 264 -10.19 36.41 -4.13
N VAL A 265 -9.74 37.42 -4.85
CA VAL A 265 -8.78 37.32 -5.96
C VAL A 265 -7.38 37.52 -5.39
N LEU A 266 -6.57 36.48 -5.41
CA LEU A 266 -5.20 36.53 -4.90
C LEU A 266 -4.26 37.18 -5.92
N PRO A 267 -3.30 38.00 -5.48
CA PRO A 267 -2.19 38.46 -6.32
C PRO A 267 -1.47 37.27 -6.99
N LYS A 268 -0.90 37.51 -8.15
CA LYS A 268 -0.16 36.49 -8.89
C LYS A 268 1.02 35.93 -8.07
N GLY A 269 1.01 34.60 -7.86
CA GLY A 269 2.04 33.87 -7.11
C GLY A 269 1.80 33.80 -5.61
N GLU A 270 0.76 34.48 -5.08
CA GLU A 270 0.37 34.36 -3.68
C GLU A 270 -0.34 33.03 -3.43
N ILE A 271 -0.01 32.35 -2.31
CA ILE A 271 -0.54 31.03 -1.97
C ILE A 271 -1.56 31.13 -0.85
N ALA A 272 -2.78 30.62 -1.08
CA ALA A 272 -3.77 30.42 -0.04
C ALA A 272 -3.85 28.93 0.31
N TYR A 273 -3.51 28.57 1.55
CA TYR A 273 -3.67 27.22 2.06
C TYR A 273 -5.14 26.96 2.43
N LEU A 274 -5.67 25.80 2.01
CA LEU A 274 -7.06 25.39 2.19
C LEU A 274 -7.22 24.34 3.29
N LYS A 275 -6.12 23.68 3.65
CA LYS A 275 -6.05 22.65 4.71
C LYS A 275 -4.81 22.91 5.57
N SER A 276 -4.88 22.44 6.83
CA SER A 276 -3.76 22.58 7.78
C SER A 276 -2.75 21.44 7.70
N THR A 277 -3.10 20.32 7.05
CA THR A 277 -2.24 19.12 6.96
C THR A 277 -1.89 18.78 5.53
N ALA A 278 -0.65 18.33 5.33
CA ALA A 278 -0.10 18.01 4.01
C ALA A 278 -0.52 16.60 3.50
N ASN A 279 -1.77 16.18 3.77
CA ASN A 279 -2.28 14.89 3.37
C ASN A 279 -2.74 14.91 1.90
N LEU A 280 -2.29 13.94 1.10
CA LEU A 280 -2.77 13.77 -0.27
C LEU A 280 -4.26 13.43 -0.33
N SER A 281 -4.78 12.75 0.70
CA SER A 281 -6.21 12.40 0.82
C SER A 281 -7.15 13.60 0.99
N THR A 282 -6.63 14.77 1.30
CA THR A 282 -7.37 16.02 1.45
C THR A 282 -7.06 17.04 0.35
N GLY A 283 -6.51 16.59 -0.77
CA GLY A 283 -6.15 17.45 -1.91
C GLY A 283 -4.74 18.03 -1.87
N GLY A 284 -3.91 17.63 -0.90
CA GLY A 284 -2.50 18.04 -0.83
C GLY A 284 -1.68 17.57 -2.04
N THR A 285 -0.52 18.17 -2.22
CA THR A 285 0.41 17.88 -3.33
C THR A 285 1.70 17.26 -2.83
N ALA A 286 2.37 16.53 -3.71
CA ALA A 286 3.71 15.96 -3.47
C ALA A 286 4.67 16.34 -4.60
N THR A 287 5.88 16.73 -4.23
CA THR A 287 6.99 16.97 -5.17
C THR A 287 8.08 15.95 -4.89
N ASP A 288 8.51 15.20 -5.91
CA ASP A 288 9.63 14.28 -5.77
C ASP A 288 10.95 15.05 -5.61
N LEU A 289 11.73 14.69 -4.60
CA LEU A 289 13.05 15.25 -4.28
C LEU A 289 14.11 14.16 -4.13
N THR A 290 13.85 12.94 -4.59
CA THR A 290 14.68 11.76 -4.31
C THR A 290 16.13 11.92 -4.74
N ASP A 291 16.37 12.49 -5.93
CA ASP A 291 17.72 12.65 -6.47
C ASP A 291 18.49 13.81 -5.85
N GLU A 292 17.79 14.69 -5.14
CA GLU A 292 18.35 15.90 -4.55
C GLU A 292 18.72 15.71 -3.05
N VAL A 293 18.42 14.53 -2.49
CA VAL A 293 18.67 14.24 -1.06
C VAL A 293 20.17 14.19 -0.77
N HIS A 294 20.62 15.07 0.14
CA HIS A 294 22.02 15.12 0.59
C HIS A 294 22.47 13.76 1.15
N PRO A 295 23.72 13.31 0.88
CA PRO A 295 24.21 12.01 1.35
C PRO A 295 24.09 11.79 2.87
N GLU A 296 24.31 12.81 3.68
CA GLU A 296 24.18 12.73 5.15
C GLU A 296 22.71 12.61 5.60
N VAL A 297 21.78 13.28 4.91
CA VAL A 297 20.34 13.10 5.14
C VAL A 297 19.96 11.66 4.80
N ARG A 298 20.39 11.15 3.64
CA ARG A 298 20.20 9.75 3.23
C ARG A 298 20.71 8.78 4.29
N PHE A 299 21.94 8.95 4.73
CA PHE A 299 22.56 8.11 5.77
C PHE A 299 21.75 8.12 7.08
N THR A 300 21.30 9.31 7.50
CA THR A 300 20.50 9.48 8.71
C THR A 300 19.16 8.75 8.59
N MET A 301 18.43 8.87 7.46
CA MET A 301 17.14 8.18 7.25
C MET A 301 17.30 6.66 7.20
N GLU A 302 18.36 6.18 6.58
CA GLU A 302 18.69 4.75 6.57
C GLU A 302 19.07 4.22 7.97
N ARG A 303 19.69 5.05 8.81
CA ARG A 303 19.91 4.72 10.24
C ARG A 303 18.59 4.62 11.00
N VAL A 304 17.65 5.54 10.78
CA VAL A 304 16.31 5.48 11.39
C VAL A 304 15.65 4.14 11.14
N ALA A 305 15.64 3.67 9.88
CA ALA A 305 15.06 2.38 9.53
C ALA A 305 15.69 1.21 10.31
N ARG A 306 17.02 1.22 10.44
CA ARG A 306 17.75 0.19 11.20
C ARG A 306 17.48 0.24 12.70
N LEU A 307 17.40 1.43 13.29
CA LEU A 307 17.15 1.64 14.73
C LEU A 307 15.73 1.24 15.12
N VAL A 308 14.74 1.57 14.27
CA VAL A 308 13.35 1.16 14.47
C VAL A 308 13.15 -0.33 14.18
N GLY A 309 13.93 -0.91 13.26
CA GLY A 309 13.85 -2.33 12.91
C GLY A 309 12.71 -2.67 11.97
N LEU A 310 12.41 -1.76 11.03
CA LEU A 310 11.41 -1.98 9.97
C LEU A 310 12.11 -2.07 8.62
N ASP A 311 11.64 -3.00 7.81
CA ASP A 311 12.11 -3.25 6.45
C ASP A 311 11.48 -2.29 5.41
N VAL A 312 10.24 -1.85 5.65
CA VAL A 312 9.55 -0.81 4.89
C VAL A 312 9.07 0.27 5.87
N ILE A 313 9.62 1.44 5.77
CA ILE A 313 9.34 2.54 6.71
C ILE A 313 9.14 3.87 6.00
N GLY A 314 8.10 4.60 6.39
CA GLY A 314 7.88 5.99 6.04
C GLY A 314 8.30 6.92 7.16
N ILE A 315 9.16 7.89 6.87
CA ILE A 315 9.68 8.84 7.85
C ILE A 315 9.12 10.22 7.52
N ASP A 316 8.47 10.86 8.48
CA ASP A 316 7.98 12.22 8.38
C ASP A 316 9.00 13.16 9.01
N LEU A 317 9.62 13.97 8.17
CA LEU A 317 10.67 14.90 8.52
C LEU A 317 10.19 16.33 8.23
N LEU A 318 10.24 17.20 9.24
CA LEU A 318 10.20 18.64 9.05
C LEU A 318 11.64 19.14 8.84
N ALA A 319 11.89 19.85 7.77
CA ALA A 319 13.18 20.45 7.45
C ALA A 319 13.01 21.62 6.47
N GLU A 320 13.92 22.57 6.48
CA GLU A 320 13.88 23.65 5.49
C GLU A 320 14.06 23.11 4.06
N ASN A 321 14.91 22.09 3.90
CA ASN A 321 15.11 21.37 2.64
C ASN A 321 15.83 20.02 2.90
N LEU A 322 16.01 19.21 1.83
CA LEU A 322 16.74 17.94 1.88
C LEU A 322 18.15 18.02 1.27
N PHE A 323 18.60 19.19 0.83
CA PHE A 323 19.86 19.41 0.08
C PHE A 323 21.03 19.74 1.00
N VAL A 324 20.76 20.02 2.27
CA VAL A 324 21.71 20.41 3.31
C VAL A 324 21.62 19.42 4.47
N PRO A 325 22.74 19.10 5.17
CA PRO A 325 22.72 18.29 6.37
C PRO A 325 21.72 18.80 7.42
N LEU A 326 21.09 17.87 8.16
CA LEU A 326 20.03 18.23 9.13
C LEU A 326 20.53 19.04 10.33
N ASP A 327 21.79 18.92 10.69
CA ASP A 327 22.44 19.67 11.76
C ASP A 327 22.78 21.13 11.39
N GLN A 328 22.70 21.46 10.11
CA GLN A 328 22.96 22.81 9.59
C GLN A 328 21.68 23.61 9.34
N GLN A 329 20.53 23.08 9.71
CA GLN A 329 19.23 23.70 9.50
C GLN A 329 18.25 23.37 10.62
N SER A 330 17.07 24.04 10.63
CA SER A 330 15.97 23.63 11.49
C SER A 330 15.37 22.34 10.95
N ALA A 331 15.55 21.21 11.66
CA ALA A 331 15.06 19.92 11.21
C ALA A 331 14.70 19.01 12.39
N GLY A 332 13.75 18.08 12.17
CA GLY A 332 13.40 17.05 13.13
C GLY A 332 12.41 16.01 12.58
N ILE A 333 12.64 14.75 12.94
CA ILE A 333 11.73 13.65 12.62
C ILE A 333 10.54 13.72 13.57
N VAL A 334 9.33 13.85 13.02
CA VAL A 334 8.11 14.01 13.81
C VAL A 334 7.36 12.70 13.98
N GLU A 335 7.50 11.76 13.02
CA GLU A 335 6.81 10.49 13.03
C GLU A 335 7.53 9.46 12.15
N VAL A 336 7.39 8.17 12.50
CA VAL A 336 7.72 7.05 11.63
C VAL A 336 6.49 6.17 11.44
N ASN A 337 6.35 5.58 10.25
CA ASN A 337 5.16 4.84 9.86
C ASN A 337 5.56 3.44 9.38
N ALA A 338 5.01 2.39 10.01
CA ALA A 338 5.29 0.99 9.69
C ALA A 338 4.58 0.49 8.42
N GLY A 339 3.54 1.16 7.97
CA GLY A 339 2.79 0.80 6.76
C GLY A 339 2.61 2.00 5.82
N PRO A 340 3.69 2.57 5.28
CA PRO A 340 3.62 3.82 4.55
C PRO A 340 2.88 3.68 3.22
N GLY A 341 2.04 4.66 2.88
CA GLY A 341 1.42 4.75 1.55
C GLY A 341 2.44 5.16 0.49
N PHE A 342 2.39 4.50 -0.67
CA PHE A 342 3.33 4.72 -1.79
C PHE A 342 2.84 5.72 -2.83
N ARG A 343 1.55 6.09 -2.81
CA ARG A 343 0.91 6.89 -3.86
C ARG A 343 1.68 8.16 -4.21
N MET A 344 2.15 8.91 -3.21
CA MET A 344 2.88 10.16 -3.42
C MET A 344 4.21 10.00 -4.14
N HIS A 345 4.84 8.84 -4.00
CA HIS A 345 6.11 8.54 -4.64
C HIS A 345 5.92 7.96 -6.05
N MET A 346 4.88 7.15 -6.25
CA MET A 346 4.55 6.56 -7.55
C MET A 346 3.93 7.58 -8.52
N SER A 347 3.20 8.56 -7.98
CA SER A 347 2.47 9.55 -8.75
C SER A 347 2.57 10.92 -8.08
N PRO A 348 3.77 11.50 -8.01
CA PRO A 348 3.95 12.85 -7.45
C PRO A 348 3.21 13.87 -8.32
N THR A 349 2.80 14.99 -7.71
CA THR A 349 2.22 16.13 -8.44
C THR A 349 3.26 16.74 -9.37
N HIS A 350 4.52 16.84 -8.88
CA HIS A 350 5.66 17.36 -9.60
C HIS A 350 6.88 16.45 -9.42
N GLY A 351 7.71 16.32 -10.45
CA GLY A 351 8.92 15.51 -10.43
C GLY A 351 8.73 14.12 -11.02
N THR A 352 9.60 13.18 -10.67
CA THR A 352 9.71 11.87 -11.30
C THR A 352 8.94 10.79 -10.50
N PRO A 353 8.02 10.03 -11.13
CA PRO A 353 7.43 8.84 -10.51
C PRO A 353 8.50 7.81 -10.14
N ARG A 354 8.39 7.23 -8.94
CA ARG A 354 9.34 6.22 -8.42
C ARG A 354 8.67 4.84 -8.36
N PRO A 355 9.26 3.80 -8.95
CA PRO A 355 8.70 2.44 -8.95
C PRO A 355 8.94 1.72 -7.62
N VAL A 356 8.45 2.29 -6.52
CA VAL A 356 8.75 1.84 -5.15
C VAL A 356 8.30 0.42 -4.85
N GLY A 357 7.27 -0.10 -5.56
CA GLY A 357 6.85 -1.49 -5.45
C GLY A 357 7.92 -2.49 -5.91
N GLU A 358 8.75 -2.12 -6.88
CA GLU A 358 9.89 -2.95 -7.36
C GLU A 358 10.92 -3.14 -6.25
N HIS A 359 11.24 -2.09 -5.49
CA HIS A 359 12.18 -2.17 -4.38
C HIS A 359 11.70 -3.11 -3.25
N VAL A 360 10.37 -3.18 -3.01
CA VAL A 360 9.82 -4.16 -2.06
C VAL A 360 10.01 -5.58 -2.57
N VAL A 361 9.72 -5.82 -3.85
CA VAL A 361 9.91 -7.15 -4.46
C VAL A 361 11.38 -7.55 -4.50
N ASP A 362 12.29 -6.62 -4.82
CA ASP A 362 13.74 -6.86 -4.80
C ASP A 362 14.25 -7.17 -3.38
N MET A 363 13.69 -6.53 -2.37
CA MET A 363 14.02 -6.84 -0.97
C MET A 363 13.51 -8.23 -0.57
N LEU A 364 12.29 -8.60 -0.95
CA LEU A 364 11.69 -9.90 -0.60
C LEU A 364 12.29 -11.06 -1.41
N PHE A 365 12.70 -10.80 -2.63
CA PHE A 365 13.33 -11.74 -3.58
C PHE A 365 14.65 -11.17 -4.13
N PRO A 366 15.70 -11.13 -3.30
CA PRO A 366 16.95 -10.45 -3.65
C PRO A 366 17.73 -11.11 -4.81
N ASP A 367 17.52 -12.41 -5.04
CA ASP A 367 18.04 -13.08 -6.23
C ASP A 367 17.08 -12.81 -7.41
N PRO A 368 17.51 -12.09 -8.46
CA PRO A 368 16.68 -11.78 -9.61
C PRO A 368 16.22 -13.01 -10.40
N THR A 369 16.89 -14.17 -10.24
CA THR A 369 16.49 -15.44 -10.84
C THR A 369 15.42 -16.17 -10.04
N ASN A 370 15.22 -15.79 -8.78
CA ASN A 370 14.19 -16.35 -7.92
C ASN A 370 12.83 -15.71 -8.23
N ASN A 371 12.01 -16.45 -8.95
CA ASN A 371 10.63 -16.05 -9.26
C ASN A 371 9.60 -16.52 -8.20
N GLY A 372 10.04 -16.95 -7.03
CA GLY A 372 9.17 -17.40 -5.95
C GLY A 372 8.41 -18.71 -6.23
N ARG A 373 8.65 -19.36 -7.37
CA ARG A 373 7.96 -20.60 -7.74
C ARG A 373 8.68 -21.82 -7.19
N ILE A 374 7.92 -22.80 -6.70
CA ILE A 374 8.37 -24.14 -6.46
C ILE A 374 8.03 -25.01 -7.69
N PRO A 375 8.72 -26.11 -7.94
CA PRO A 375 8.36 -27.03 -9.02
C PRO A 375 6.94 -27.59 -8.86
N ILE A 376 6.18 -27.54 -9.94
CA ILE A 376 4.80 -28.05 -10.02
C ILE A 376 4.75 -29.15 -11.07
N THR A 377 4.33 -30.35 -10.66
CA THR A 377 3.99 -31.46 -11.56
C THR A 377 2.46 -31.58 -11.65
N ALA A 378 1.89 -31.32 -12.81
CA ALA A 378 0.46 -31.43 -13.07
C ALA A 378 0.15 -32.72 -13.86
N ILE A 379 -0.74 -33.57 -13.34
CA ILE A 379 -1.02 -34.89 -13.91
C ILE A 379 -2.50 -34.99 -14.32
N THR A 380 -2.75 -35.24 -15.60
CA THR A 380 -4.11 -35.42 -16.14
C THR A 380 -4.18 -36.65 -17.05
N GLY A 381 -5.40 -36.95 -17.49
CA GLY A 381 -5.72 -38.09 -18.38
C GLY A 381 -7.04 -38.74 -17.96
N THR A 382 -7.53 -39.67 -18.77
CA THR A 382 -8.77 -40.41 -18.45
C THR A 382 -8.53 -41.33 -17.26
N ASN A 383 -7.52 -42.19 -17.30
CA ASN A 383 -7.22 -43.17 -16.28
C ASN A 383 -5.78 -43.06 -15.76
N GLY A 384 -5.54 -43.49 -14.51
CA GLY A 384 -4.22 -43.57 -13.89
C GLY A 384 -3.75 -42.30 -13.19
N LYS A 385 -4.48 -41.18 -13.25
CA LYS A 385 -4.12 -39.91 -12.62
C LYS A 385 -3.71 -40.04 -11.16
N THR A 386 -4.60 -40.53 -10.31
CA THR A 386 -4.38 -40.66 -8.86
C THR A 386 -3.19 -41.58 -8.54
N THR A 387 -3.06 -42.72 -9.27
CA THR A 387 -1.95 -43.64 -9.07
C THR A 387 -0.61 -42.97 -9.40
N THR A 388 -0.53 -42.29 -10.54
CA THR A 388 0.69 -41.60 -10.97
C THR A 388 1.03 -40.45 -10.03
N THR A 389 0.05 -39.66 -9.60
CA THR A 389 0.22 -38.56 -8.62
C THR A 389 0.82 -39.08 -7.31
N ARG A 390 0.28 -40.18 -6.76
CA ARG A 390 0.80 -40.80 -5.51
C ARG A 390 2.19 -41.39 -5.68
N LEU A 391 2.48 -42.02 -6.81
CA LEU A 391 3.80 -42.55 -7.10
C LEU A 391 4.83 -41.42 -7.26
N THR A 392 4.49 -40.36 -7.96
CA THR A 392 5.38 -39.20 -8.13
C THR A 392 5.69 -38.54 -6.78
N MET A 393 4.65 -38.32 -5.94
CA MET A 393 4.86 -37.83 -4.57
C MET A 393 5.81 -38.74 -3.79
N HIS A 394 5.58 -40.07 -3.84
CA HIS A 394 6.42 -41.04 -3.15
C HIS A 394 7.89 -40.98 -3.57
N ILE A 395 8.12 -40.89 -4.88
CA ILE A 395 9.51 -40.83 -5.46
C ILE A 395 10.20 -39.53 -4.97
N LEU A 396 9.56 -38.39 -5.09
CA LEU A 396 10.14 -37.12 -4.67
C LEU A 396 10.45 -37.08 -3.17
N ARG A 397 9.58 -37.68 -2.34
CA ARG A 397 9.81 -37.82 -0.90
C ARG A 397 10.98 -38.75 -0.58
N GLN A 398 11.13 -39.89 -1.31
CA GLN A 398 12.28 -40.76 -1.16
C GLN A 398 13.58 -40.04 -1.57
N ALA A 399 13.52 -39.07 -2.47
CA ALA A 399 14.63 -38.18 -2.82
C ALA A 399 14.90 -37.10 -1.74
N GLY A 400 14.13 -37.02 -0.68
CA GLY A 400 14.36 -36.10 0.45
C GLY A 400 13.64 -34.75 0.37
N HIS A 401 12.69 -34.60 -0.56
CA HIS A 401 11.92 -33.36 -0.71
C HIS A 401 10.65 -33.35 0.14
N SER A 402 10.27 -32.18 0.64
CA SER A 402 8.93 -31.95 1.20
C SER A 402 7.93 -31.73 0.07
N VAL A 403 6.93 -32.60 0.00
CA VAL A 403 6.00 -32.65 -1.13
C VAL A 403 4.56 -32.44 -0.70
N GLY A 404 3.90 -31.47 -1.33
CA GLY A 404 2.46 -31.30 -1.26
C GLY A 404 1.77 -31.98 -2.45
N MET A 405 0.71 -32.74 -2.18
CA MET A 405 -0.04 -33.47 -3.20
C MET A 405 -1.55 -33.18 -3.09
N GLY A 406 -2.19 -32.96 -4.23
CA GLY A 406 -3.65 -32.93 -4.35
C GLY A 406 -4.12 -33.98 -5.36
N CYS A 407 -5.05 -34.85 -4.95
CA CYS A 407 -5.63 -35.88 -5.82
C CYS A 407 -7.07 -36.21 -5.44
N THR A 408 -7.73 -37.05 -6.26
CA THR A 408 -8.99 -37.68 -5.88
C THR A 408 -8.79 -38.48 -4.60
N GLY A 409 -9.51 -38.12 -3.55
CA GLY A 409 -9.48 -38.73 -2.22
C GLY A 409 -8.78 -37.92 -1.13
N THR A 410 -7.67 -37.23 -1.43
CA THR A 410 -6.89 -36.49 -0.42
C THR A 410 -6.15 -35.29 -0.92
N VAL A 411 -5.89 -34.33 0.00
CA VAL A 411 -4.74 -33.43 -0.04
C VAL A 411 -3.78 -33.86 1.06
N GLU A 412 -2.52 -34.05 0.69
CA GLU A 412 -1.46 -34.52 1.59
C GLU A 412 -0.27 -33.56 1.57
N ILE A 413 0.30 -33.31 2.74
CA ILE A 413 1.58 -32.65 2.90
C ILE A 413 2.52 -33.68 3.53
N ASP A 414 3.55 -34.07 2.79
CA ASP A 414 4.42 -35.19 3.12
C ASP A 414 3.62 -36.48 3.39
N ASN A 415 3.57 -36.94 4.65
CA ASN A 415 2.82 -38.15 5.06
C ASN A 415 1.48 -37.83 5.73
N HIS A 416 1.10 -36.57 5.82
CA HIS A 416 -0.07 -36.16 6.57
C HIS A 416 -1.23 -35.84 5.64
N ILE A 417 -2.35 -36.53 5.81
CA ILE A 417 -3.58 -36.18 5.11
C ILE A 417 -4.16 -34.93 5.77
N ILE A 418 -4.22 -33.83 5.02
CA ILE A 418 -4.77 -32.56 5.46
C ILE A 418 -6.26 -32.48 5.19
N LEU A 419 -6.70 -32.93 4.00
CA LEU A 419 -8.10 -32.94 3.59
C LEU A 419 -8.47 -34.30 2.98
N ARG A 420 -9.73 -34.72 3.16
CA ARG A 420 -10.31 -35.94 2.56
C ARG A 420 -11.48 -35.55 1.66
N GLY A 421 -11.49 -36.06 0.43
CA GLY A 421 -12.52 -35.80 -0.56
C GLY A 421 -11.92 -35.70 -1.98
N ASP A 422 -12.72 -35.35 -2.97
CA ASP A 422 -12.22 -35.13 -4.33
C ASP A 422 -11.58 -33.74 -4.43
N TYR A 423 -10.28 -33.74 -4.52
CA TYR A 423 -9.43 -32.54 -4.61
C TYR A 423 -8.60 -32.52 -5.91
N SER A 424 -9.16 -33.06 -7.00
CA SER A 424 -8.53 -33.04 -8.34
C SER A 424 -8.73 -31.70 -9.10
N GLY A 425 -8.72 -30.58 -8.36
CA GLY A 425 -8.96 -29.24 -8.89
C GLY A 425 -8.28 -28.13 -8.11
N PRO A 426 -8.66 -26.86 -8.36
CA PRO A 426 -7.93 -25.68 -7.86
C PRO A 426 -7.84 -25.59 -6.34
N THR A 427 -8.80 -26.09 -5.60
CA THR A 427 -8.76 -26.08 -4.13
C THR A 427 -7.52 -26.80 -3.57
N ALA A 428 -7.16 -27.96 -4.16
CA ALA A 428 -5.94 -28.65 -3.78
C ALA A 428 -4.68 -27.84 -4.14
N ALA A 429 -4.65 -27.24 -5.32
CA ALA A 429 -3.54 -26.41 -5.75
C ALA A 429 -3.32 -25.24 -4.76
N HIS A 430 -4.36 -24.52 -4.42
CA HIS A 430 -4.27 -23.43 -3.43
C HIS A 430 -3.81 -23.92 -2.06
N THR A 431 -4.34 -25.07 -1.58
CA THR A 431 -3.92 -25.62 -0.28
C THR A 431 -2.44 -25.96 -0.29
N VAL A 432 -1.95 -26.66 -1.32
CA VAL A 432 -0.57 -27.09 -1.45
C VAL A 432 0.39 -25.91 -1.67
N LEU A 433 0.05 -24.96 -2.55
CA LEU A 433 0.93 -23.84 -2.90
C LEU A 433 1.00 -22.76 -1.80
N ARG A 434 0.04 -22.76 -0.88
CA ARG A 434 0.04 -21.87 0.29
C ARG A 434 0.73 -22.47 1.52
N GLU A 435 1.05 -23.77 1.48
CA GLU A 435 1.74 -24.43 2.58
C GLU A 435 3.23 -24.07 2.60
N PRO A 436 3.73 -23.39 3.66
CA PRO A 436 5.08 -22.83 3.66
C PRO A 436 6.21 -23.86 3.73
N THR A 437 5.90 -25.13 3.98
CA THR A 437 6.90 -26.22 4.07
C THR A 437 7.10 -26.97 2.76
N VAL A 438 6.21 -26.77 1.78
CA VAL A 438 6.22 -27.53 0.52
C VAL A 438 7.32 -27.03 -0.42
N GLU A 439 8.19 -27.93 -0.85
CA GLU A 439 9.25 -27.71 -1.84
C GLU A 439 8.84 -28.12 -3.26
N HIS A 440 7.96 -29.11 -3.41
CA HIS A 440 7.41 -29.61 -4.66
C HIS A 440 5.91 -29.86 -4.58
N ALA A 441 5.17 -29.40 -5.58
CA ALA A 441 3.73 -29.66 -5.70
C ALA A 441 3.46 -30.75 -6.74
N VAL A 442 2.66 -31.76 -6.40
CA VAL A 442 2.19 -32.80 -7.31
C VAL A 442 0.68 -32.78 -7.33
N LEU A 443 0.11 -32.33 -8.44
CA LEU A 443 -1.31 -32.01 -8.54
C LEU A 443 -2.01 -32.89 -9.58
N GLU A 444 -2.99 -33.66 -9.15
CA GLU A 444 -3.94 -34.29 -10.04
C GLU A 444 -4.89 -33.23 -10.61
N VAL A 445 -5.05 -33.20 -11.92
CA VAL A 445 -5.89 -32.23 -12.62
C VAL A 445 -6.95 -33.00 -13.40
N ALA A 446 -8.19 -32.96 -12.92
CA ALA A 446 -9.32 -33.55 -13.61
C ALA A 446 -9.92 -32.58 -14.63
N ARG A 447 -10.38 -33.13 -15.77
CA ARG A 447 -11.06 -32.34 -16.83
C ARG A 447 -12.19 -31.45 -16.27
N GLY A 448 -13.05 -31.99 -15.41
CA GLY A 448 -14.16 -31.26 -14.80
C GLY A 448 -13.69 -30.09 -13.92
N GLY A 449 -12.51 -30.23 -13.28
CA GLY A 449 -11.87 -29.17 -12.51
C GLY A 449 -11.44 -28.02 -13.42
N ILE A 450 -10.72 -28.32 -14.50
CA ILE A 450 -10.26 -27.34 -15.50
C ILE A 450 -11.43 -26.53 -16.06
N MET A 451 -12.47 -27.23 -16.49
CA MET A 451 -13.61 -26.62 -17.18
C MET A 451 -14.48 -25.74 -16.28
N ARG A 452 -14.56 -26.04 -14.98
CA ARG A 452 -15.45 -25.34 -14.04
C ARG A 452 -14.78 -24.23 -13.25
N ARG A 453 -13.51 -24.41 -12.87
CA ARG A 453 -12.80 -23.55 -11.89
C ARG A 453 -11.35 -23.23 -12.26
N GLY A 454 -10.87 -23.74 -13.41
CA GLY A 454 -9.45 -23.59 -13.79
C GLY A 454 -8.51 -24.52 -13.03
N LEU A 455 -7.22 -24.20 -13.06
CA LEU A 455 -6.14 -25.04 -12.53
C LEU A 455 -5.76 -24.69 -11.06
N GLY A 456 -5.95 -23.44 -10.64
CA GLY A 456 -5.45 -22.91 -9.37
C GLY A 456 -3.94 -22.62 -9.38
N PHE A 457 -3.32 -22.67 -10.54
CA PHE A 457 -1.95 -22.20 -10.84
C PHE A 457 -1.87 -21.77 -12.31
N ASP A 458 -0.92 -20.93 -12.64
CA ASP A 458 -0.76 -20.33 -13.98
C ASP A 458 0.25 -21.10 -14.85
N GLU A 459 1.28 -21.70 -14.23
CA GLU A 459 2.33 -22.45 -14.91
C GLU A 459 2.67 -23.71 -14.12
N CYS A 460 3.13 -24.77 -14.82
CA CYS A 460 3.72 -25.95 -14.22
C CYS A 460 5.04 -26.30 -14.93
N ASP A 461 5.96 -26.92 -14.21
CA ASP A 461 7.27 -27.33 -14.74
C ASP A 461 7.15 -28.64 -15.52
N VAL A 462 6.25 -29.54 -15.07
CA VAL A 462 6.00 -30.82 -15.72
C VAL A 462 4.51 -31.03 -15.89
N GLY A 463 4.06 -31.09 -17.12
CA GLY A 463 2.70 -31.48 -17.50
C GLY A 463 2.65 -32.92 -17.99
N VAL A 464 1.87 -33.79 -17.36
CA VAL A 464 1.73 -35.21 -17.71
C VAL A 464 0.31 -35.47 -18.22
N LEU A 465 0.20 -35.84 -19.49
CA LEU A 465 -1.03 -36.38 -20.08
C LEU A 465 -0.88 -37.90 -20.28
N LEU A 466 -1.53 -38.70 -19.43
CA LEU A 466 -1.38 -40.15 -19.40
C LEU A 466 -2.03 -40.83 -20.59
N ASN A 467 -3.31 -40.55 -20.80
CA ASN A 467 -4.13 -41.14 -21.88
C ASN A 467 -5.43 -40.34 -22.08
N ILE A 468 -5.99 -40.53 -23.27
CA ILE A 468 -7.32 -40.01 -23.61
C ILE A 468 -8.17 -41.18 -24.12
N ALA A 469 -9.29 -41.46 -23.46
CA ALA A 469 -10.25 -42.47 -23.86
C ALA A 469 -11.68 -41.87 -23.86
N SER A 470 -12.66 -42.63 -24.38
CA SER A 470 -14.04 -42.19 -24.50
C SER A 470 -14.83 -42.13 -23.19
N ASP A 471 -14.20 -42.41 -22.07
CA ASP A 471 -14.78 -42.32 -20.74
C ASP A 471 -15.04 -40.88 -20.34
N HIS A 472 -16.17 -40.60 -19.71
CA HIS A 472 -16.63 -39.25 -19.32
C HIS A 472 -16.79 -38.24 -20.49
N LEU A 473 -16.90 -38.72 -21.75
CA LEU A 473 -17.31 -37.85 -22.86
C LEU A 473 -18.83 -37.59 -22.75
N GLY A 474 -19.21 -36.34 -22.71
CA GLY A 474 -20.64 -35.92 -22.57
C GLY A 474 -20.99 -35.32 -21.19
N ASP A 475 -20.08 -35.33 -20.21
CA ASP A 475 -20.25 -34.50 -19.02
C ASP A 475 -20.28 -33.03 -19.44
N ASN A 476 -21.36 -32.33 -19.13
CA ASN A 476 -21.64 -30.93 -19.52
C ASN A 476 -21.79 -30.66 -21.04
N GLU A 477 -22.30 -31.62 -21.80
CA GLU A 477 -22.61 -31.45 -23.24
C GLU A 477 -21.41 -31.06 -24.13
N ILE A 478 -20.16 -31.39 -23.73
CA ILE A 478 -18.94 -31.12 -24.50
C ILE A 478 -18.31 -32.43 -25.00
#